data_cbf1d6be4a0217661fddbe24efc30e3f
#
_entry.id   cbf1d6be4a0217661fddbe24efc30e3f
#
_cell.length_a   1.000
_cell.length_b   1.000
_cell.length_c   1.000
_cell.angle_alpha   90.00
_cell.angle_beta   90.00
_cell.angle_gamma   90.00
#
_symmetry.space_group_name_H-M   'P 1'
#
loop_
_entity.id
_entity.type
_entity.pdbx_description
1 polymer ?
#
loop_
_entity_poly.entity_id
_entity_poly.type
_entity_poly.pdbx_seq_one_letter_code
_entity_poly.pdbx_strand_id
1 'polypeptide(L)'
;MKEERFKILQGGSPIIKGDEKPLKQDSGEKFKVLLFYPNEPMVGVTPSNLAYLSACLKRAGHDVRLFDCSLYKSIRYEPRSDGEEGYELTDQNHKLAKINRAASPLREADKPQEETQDELRARLGQVKKSPIDSYVKLKENNPYEDFADLVEDWQPDLIGITVVDSTIEFSFNFLQQIRGPRPPVVMGGTGATFSYEKILNRGYADYVCVGEGEEALPELADRLKAGQDCLNTRNLYLKDETGKIIKNPMRPTVDIDTLPYPDFSIYDDTRFYRPFMGKVVRMAQIDWDRGCPYQCTYCAAPAIMAKNREEKIGVYYRVKDEDRIFEEMKYLIKTYRLNFLYISSETLLIIKKDKFKRLMERYKKEINLPFWCQSRLDSFSDERTKLLKEAGCQSVSVGLEHGNEKVRMKLLKKALKNEKVFEGFRVLAKYNIRPTVNSMMGLPDETREEIFETIELNREISKILKGNHNLNVFTFVPFSGTHLRTVCIEKGYVDPEAPISFSFYKESMLTMPSISKKEIAGLEKTAPLYIGLDKSYWPDIKIAEKDDDEGHSMFEKLMLILKEKREAQAQQFAVTVHEDHLASPMVNFGGKQDYK
;
A
#
# COMPACT_ATOMS: atom_id res chain seq x y z
N MET A 1 33.11 22.40 -7.83
CA MET A 1 31.72 22.59 -7.30
C MET A 1 30.99 21.28 -7.01
N LYS A 2 31.13 20.19 -7.78
CA LYS A 2 30.51 18.88 -7.45
C LYS A 2 31.21 18.16 -6.29
N GLU A 3 32.53 18.25 -6.18
CA GLU A 3 33.29 17.57 -5.11
C GLU A 3 33.11 18.20 -3.72
N GLU A 4 32.88 19.50 -3.62
CA GLU A 4 32.62 20.14 -2.33
C GLU A 4 31.21 19.82 -1.78
N ARG A 5 30.21 19.59 -2.66
CA ARG A 5 28.87 19.13 -2.23
C ARG A 5 28.90 17.72 -1.64
N PHE A 6 29.74 16.84 -2.15
CA PHE A 6 29.88 15.47 -1.62
C PHE A 6 30.56 15.43 -0.24
N LYS A 7 31.49 16.34 0.05
CA LYS A 7 32.14 16.42 1.38
C LYS A 7 31.22 16.91 2.49
N ILE A 8 30.19 17.70 2.16
CA ILE A 8 29.20 18.16 3.15
C ILE A 8 28.25 17.02 3.53
N LEU A 9 28.05 16.01 2.66
CA LEU A 9 27.17 14.88 2.90
C LEU A 9 27.84 13.69 3.60
N GLN A 10 29.18 13.62 3.63
CA GLN A 10 29.95 12.61 4.39
C GLN A 10 30.30 13.03 5.82
N GLY A 11 30.23 14.31 6.13
CA GLY A 11 30.29 14.82 7.50
C GLY A 11 28.91 14.62 8.13
N GLY A 12 28.84 13.79 9.17
CA GLY A 12 27.60 13.56 9.96
C GLY A 12 26.83 14.86 10.14
N SER A 13 25.49 14.77 10.18
CA SER A 13 24.59 15.91 10.36
C SER A 13 25.27 16.98 11.18
N PRO A 14 25.28 18.24 10.76
CA PRO A 14 25.66 19.28 11.69
C PRO A 14 24.64 19.17 12.83
N ILE A 15 25.07 18.56 13.92
CA ILE A 15 24.40 18.72 15.21
C ILE A 15 24.17 20.21 15.25
N ILE A 16 22.92 20.62 15.39
CA ILE A 16 22.59 22.02 15.60
C ILE A 16 23.36 22.38 16.87
N LYS A 17 24.64 22.74 16.72
CA LYS A 17 25.31 23.52 17.74
C LYS A 17 24.40 24.72 17.88
N GLY A 18 24.00 25.00 19.11
CA GLY A 18 23.26 26.18 19.46
C GLY A 18 24.03 27.47 19.12
N ASP A 19 24.33 27.65 17.84
CA ASP A 19 24.54 28.96 17.28
C ASP A 19 23.14 29.57 17.26
N GLU A 20 22.89 30.38 18.27
CA GLU A 20 21.74 31.18 18.51
C GLU A 20 21.18 31.75 17.20
N LYS A 21 20.36 30.95 16.47
CA LYS A 21 19.35 31.60 15.68
C LYS A 21 18.53 32.39 16.70
N PRO A 22 18.39 33.71 16.55
CA PRO A 22 17.58 34.47 17.48
C PRO A 22 16.23 33.76 17.53
N LEU A 23 15.81 33.38 18.76
CA LEU A 23 14.47 32.89 19.04
C LEU A 23 13.52 33.76 18.22
N LYS A 24 12.82 33.17 17.24
CA LYS A 24 11.73 33.88 16.58
C LYS A 24 10.83 34.34 17.74
N GLN A 25 10.86 35.63 18.06
CA GLN A 25 9.89 36.23 18.97
C GLN A 25 8.52 35.77 18.50
N ASP A 26 7.62 35.48 19.40
CA ASP A 26 6.27 34.98 19.12
C ASP A 26 5.58 35.93 18.11
N SER A 27 5.85 35.70 16.84
CA SER A 27 5.36 36.52 15.71
C SER A 27 3.90 36.23 15.40
N GLY A 28 3.25 35.34 16.16
CA GLY A 28 1.93 34.83 15.83
C GLY A 28 1.91 33.90 14.60
N GLU A 29 3.06 33.70 13.95
CA GLU A 29 3.16 32.79 12.81
C GLU A 29 3.04 31.32 13.24
N LYS A 30 2.25 30.58 12.48
CA LYS A 30 2.10 29.13 12.69
C LYS A 30 3.38 28.40 12.27
N PHE A 31 3.80 27.44 13.07
CA PHE A 31 4.87 26.53 12.72
C PHE A 31 4.43 25.64 11.55
N LYS A 32 5.23 25.56 10.50
CA LYS A 32 4.92 24.94 9.21
C LYS A 32 5.45 23.53 9.14
N VAL A 33 4.57 22.55 8.95
CA VAL A 33 4.94 21.13 8.80
C VAL A 33 4.59 20.65 7.41
N LEU A 34 5.62 20.24 6.64
CA LEU A 34 5.44 19.60 5.34
C LEU A 34 5.37 18.09 5.54
N LEU A 35 4.19 17.51 5.37
CA LEU A 35 4.05 16.07 5.27
C LEU A 35 4.44 15.61 3.87
N PHE A 36 5.19 14.51 3.78
CA PHE A 36 5.62 13.94 2.51
C PHE A 36 5.16 12.49 2.39
N TYR A 37 4.46 12.19 1.30
CA TYR A 37 4.01 10.85 0.94
C TYR A 37 4.77 10.33 -0.28
N PRO A 38 5.89 9.62 -0.06
CA PRO A 38 6.68 8.99 -1.13
C PRO A 38 5.98 7.72 -1.59
N ASN A 39 5.32 7.76 -2.75
CA ASN A 39 4.65 6.59 -3.30
C ASN A 39 4.61 6.63 -4.84
N GLU A 40 4.39 5.48 -5.46
CA GLU A 40 4.22 5.38 -6.92
C GLU A 40 2.94 6.07 -7.40
N PRO A 41 2.89 6.48 -8.69
CA PRO A 41 1.73 7.10 -9.28
C PRO A 41 0.44 6.32 -9.04
N MET A 42 -0.56 6.98 -8.48
CA MET A 42 -1.90 6.46 -8.21
C MET A 42 -1.96 5.13 -7.43
N VAL A 43 -0.87 4.73 -6.78
CA VAL A 43 -0.86 3.55 -5.90
C VAL A 43 -1.60 3.88 -4.59
N GLY A 44 -2.43 2.95 -4.16
CA GLY A 44 -3.20 3.07 -2.92
C GLY A 44 -4.36 4.07 -2.96
N VAL A 45 -5.22 3.99 -1.97
CA VAL A 45 -6.27 4.97 -1.67
C VAL A 45 -5.63 6.12 -0.87
N THR A 46 -6.34 7.22 -0.64
CA THR A 46 -5.89 8.30 0.27
C THR A 46 -5.51 7.71 1.64
N PRO A 47 -4.24 7.78 2.07
CA PRO A 47 -3.82 7.17 3.32
C PRO A 47 -4.46 7.87 4.54
N SER A 48 -5.13 7.14 5.39
CA SER A 48 -5.74 7.68 6.62
C SER A 48 -4.71 8.14 7.65
N ASN A 49 -3.54 7.49 7.71
CA ASN A 49 -2.48 7.83 8.66
C ASN A 49 -2.02 9.29 8.52
N LEU A 50 -1.72 9.76 7.30
CA LEU A 50 -1.35 11.16 7.08
C LEU A 50 -2.49 12.13 7.37
N ALA A 51 -3.73 11.73 7.08
CA ALA A 51 -4.91 12.53 7.42
C ALA A 51 -5.08 12.68 8.94
N TYR A 52 -4.83 11.63 9.74
CA TYR A 52 -4.81 11.72 11.20
C TYR A 52 -3.66 12.59 11.71
N LEU A 53 -2.45 12.42 11.18
CA LEU A 53 -1.30 13.25 11.57
C LEU A 53 -1.55 14.73 11.25
N SER A 54 -2.11 15.03 10.07
CA SER A 54 -2.52 16.40 9.72
C SER A 54 -3.54 16.97 10.72
N ALA A 55 -4.57 16.19 11.03
CA ALA A 55 -5.61 16.61 11.97
C ALA A 55 -5.04 16.89 13.38
N CYS A 56 -4.11 16.04 13.86
CA CYS A 56 -3.44 16.21 15.15
C CYS A 56 -2.55 17.46 15.16
N LEU A 57 -1.75 17.67 14.12
CA LEU A 57 -0.91 18.86 13.96
C LEU A 57 -1.74 20.16 13.90
N LYS A 58 -2.82 20.15 13.10
CA LYS A 58 -3.73 21.32 13.01
C LYS A 58 -4.45 21.60 14.33
N ARG A 59 -4.84 20.55 15.08
CA ARG A 59 -5.40 20.69 16.43
C ARG A 59 -4.40 21.32 17.41
N ALA A 60 -3.10 21.04 17.23
CA ALA A 60 -2.02 21.67 17.99
C ALA A 60 -1.66 23.10 17.49
N GLY A 61 -2.31 23.61 16.44
CA GLY A 61 -2.12 24.97 15.95
C GLY A 61 -1.09 25.15 14.84
N HIS A 62 -0.54 24.07 14.29
CA HIS A 62 0.44 24.11 13.21
C HIS A 62 -0.22 24.30 11.82
N ASP A 63 0.55 24.86 10.87
CA ASP A 63 0.18 24.87 9.45
C ASP A 63 0.72 23.62 8.75
N VAL A 64 -0.14 22.89 8.02
CA VAL A 64 0.20 21.60 7.44
C VAL A 64 -0.07 21.60 5.94
N ARG A 65 0.96 21.23 5.16
CA ARG A 65 0.82 20.90 3.74
C ARG A 65 1.29 19.48 3.46
N LEU A 66 0.84 18.93 2.33
CA LEU A 66 1.24 17.61 1.86
C LEU A 66 1.93 17.72 0.51
N PHE A 67 3.09 17.06 0.36
CA PHE A 67 3.64 16.69 -0.94
C PHE A 67 3.33 15.23 -1.23
N ASP A 68 2.52 14.97 -2.27
CA ASP A 68 2.06 13.63 -2.64
C ASP A 68 2.66 13.23 -4.00
N CYS A 69 3.64 12.31 -3.99
CA CYS A 69 4.29 11.81 -5.20
C CYS A 69 3.36 11.02 -6.13
N SER A 70 2.29 10.46 -5.60
CA SER A 70 1.39 9.62 -6.40
C SER A 70 0.60 10.38 -7.47
N LEU A 71 0.71 11.70 -7.51
CA LEU A 71 0.08 12.57 -8.51
C LEU A 71 0.94 12.80 -9.77
N TYR A 72 2.14 12.24 -9.86
CA TYR A 72 3.05 12.44 -10.98
C TYR A 72 3.03 11.25 -11.94
N LYS A 73 3.20 11.50 -13.25
CA LYS A 73 3.17 10.45 -14.28
C LYS A 73 4.36 9.52 -14.22
N SER A 74 5.53 10.07 -13.94
CA SER A 74 6.78 9.34 -14.03
C SER A 74 7.56 9.45 -12.74
N ILE A 75 7.47 8.43 -11.91
CA ILE A 75 8.42 8.18 -10.86
C ILE A 75 8.73 6.71 -10.88
N ARG A 76 9.79 6.30 -11.59
CA ARG A 76 10.42 5.01 -11.39
C ARG A 76 11.84 5.21 -10.91
N TYR A 77 12.19 4.38 -9.98
CA TYR A 77 13.52 4.17 -9.49
C TYR A 77 14.13 2.99 -10.22
N GLU A 78 15.14 3.26 -11.02
CA GLU A 78 16.04 2.22 -11.48
C GLU A 78 17.44 2.53 -10.94
N PRO A 79 18.22 1.51 -10.54
CA PRO A 79 19.62 1.71 -10.24
C PRO A 79 20.30 2.41 -11.43
N ARG A 80 21.19 3.34 -11.17
CA ARG A 80 21.92 4.05 -12.23
C ARG A 80 22.65 3.06 -13.12
N SER A 81 22.49 3.26 -14.42
CA SER A 81 23.10 2.42 -15.45
C SER A 81 24.64 2.60 -15.53
N ASP A 82 25.18 3.68 -14.92
CA ASP A 82 26.60 4.00 -14.88
C ASP A 82 27.36 3.35 -13.70
N GLY A 83 26.68 2.60 -12.84
CA GLY A 83 27.27 1.90 -11.70
C GLY A 83 27.60 2.79 -10.49
N GLU A 84 27.24 4.07 -10.50
CA GLU A 84 27.32 4.93 -9.31
C GLU A 84 26.17 4.62 -8.35
N GLU A 85 26.39 4.77 -7.03
CA GLU A 85 25.31 4.66 -6.04
C GLU A 85 24.30 5.79 -6.25
N GLY A 86 23.06 5.42 -6.58
CA GLY A 86 21.97 6.35 -6.80
C GLY A 86 20.93 5.76 -7.75
N TYR A 87 19.88 6.54 -8.03
CA TYR A 87 18.80 6.11 -8.90
C TYR A 87 18.54 7.17 -9.95
N GLU A 88 18.22 6.79 -11.17
CA GLU A 88 17.83 7.69 -12.24
C GLU A 88 16.32 7.78 -12.35
N LEU A 89 15.81 8.97 -12.70
CA LEU A 89 14.44 9.14 -13.19
C LEU A 89 14.37 8.53 -14.57
N THR A 90 13.55 7.50 -14.72
CA THR A 90 13.21 7.03 -16.05
C THR A 90 11.87 7.63 -16.47
N ASP A 91 11.83 8.23 -17.66
CA ASP A 91 10.61 8.77 -18.28
C ASP A 91 9.73 7.59 -18.73
N GLN A 92 8.93 7.09 -17.80
CA GLN A 92 8.06 5.95 -18.05
C GLN A 92 6.61 6.39 -17.97
N ASN A 93 5.94 6.36 -19.12
CA ASN A 93 4.50 6.51 -19.26
C ASN A 93 3.72 5.47 -18.45
N HIS A 94 3.64 5.64 -17.12
CA HIS A 94 2.82 4.82 -16.26
C HIS A 94 1.35 5.15 -16.46
N LYS A 95 0.70 4.35 -17.27
CA LYS A 95 -0.75 4.43 -17.42
C LYS A 95 -1.43 3.88 -16.17
N LEU A 96 -2.49 4.58 -15.74
CA LEU A 96 -3.49 4.21 -14.75
C LEU A 96 -4.03 2.76 -14.87
N ALA A 97 -3.68 2.05 -15.96
CA ALA A 97 -4.01 0.66 -16.21
C ALA A 97 -3.50 -0.34 -15.15
N LYS A 98 -2.51 0.02 -14.33
CA LYS A 98 -2.06 -0.83 -13.22
C LYS A 98 -3.08 -1.01 -12.09
N ILE A 99 -4.14 -0.22 -12.07
CA ILE A 99 -5.22 -0.36 -11.07
C ILE A 99 -6.12 -1.55 -11.40
N ASN A 100 -6.17 -1.97 -12.66
CA ASN A 100 -6.76 -3.24 -13.08
C ASN A 100 -5.65 -4.30 -13.26
N ARG A 101 -5.10 -4.77 -12.16
CA ARG A 101 -4.02 -5.78 -12.10
C ARG A 101 -4.33 -7.13 -12.75
N ALA A 102 -5.49 -7.30 -13.36
CA ALA A 102 -5.83 -8.47 -14.16
C ALA A 102 -5.19 -8.49 -15.55
N ALA A 103 -4.57 -7.40 -15.97
CA ALA A 103 -3.75 -7.31 -17.17
C ALA A 103 -2.46 -6.59 -16.78
N SER A 104 -1.49 -7.31 -16.22
CA SER A 104 -0.13 -6.77 -16.05
C SER A 104 0.38 -6.33 -17.41
N PRO A 105 0.76 -5.07 -17.61
CA PRO A 105 1.45 -4.67 -18.81
C PRO A 105 2.82 -5.36 -18.84
N LEU A 106 3.29 -5.65 -20.02
CA LEU A 106 4.67 -6.05 -20.28
C LEU A 106 5.64 -5.12 -19.53
N ARG A 107 6.69 -5.66 -18.95
CA ARG A 107 7.76 -4.86 -18.36
C ARG A 107 8.38 -3.98 -19.46
N GLU A 108 8.69 -2.75 -19.18
CA GLU A 108 9.32 -1.87 -20.18
C GLU A 108 10.72 -2.33 -20.61
N ALA A 109 11.43 -3.07 -19.74
CA ALA A 109 12.67 -3.76 -20.11
C ALA A 109 12.50 -4.84 -21.20
N ASP A 110 11.26 -5.26 -21.45
CA ASP A 110 10.91 -6.36 -22.36
C ASP A 110 10.45 -5.86 -23.74
N LYS A 111 10.64 -4.58 -24.07
CA LYS A 111 10.20 -4.03 -25.37
C LYS A 111 11.31 -4.10 -26.41
N PRO A 112 10.98 -4.56 -27.64
CA PRO A 112 11.79 -4.18 -28.80
C PRO A 112 11.81 -2.65 -28.89
N GLN A 113 12.97 -2.05 -29.14
CA GLN A 113 13.20 -0.59 -29.14
C GLN A 113 12.39 0.22 -30.16
N GLU A 114 11.49 -0.38 -30.95
CA GLU A 114 10.84 0.24 -32.10
C GLU A 114 9.31 0.36 -32.01
N GLU A 115 8.63 -0.25 -31.03
CA GLU A 115 7.16 -0.17 -30.94
C GLU A 115 6.73 0.55 -29.64
N THR A 116 6.04 1.67 -29.78
CA THR A 116 5.50 2.39 -28.61
C THR A 116 4.34 1.62 -27.96
N GLN A 117 4.12 1.81 -26.63
CA GLN A 117 3.00 1.17 -25.94
C GLN A 117 1.62 1.51 -26.55
N ASP A 118 1.51 2.65 -27.21
CA ASP A 118 0.26 3.05 -27.86
C ASP A 118 0.07 2.32 -29.19
N GLU A 119 1.15 2.03 -29.92
CA GLU A 119 1.14 1.20 -31.14
C GLU A 119 0.82 -0.26 -30.80
N LEU A 120 1.46 -0.81 -29.76
CA LEU A 120 1.16 -2.16 -29.27
C LEU A 120 -0.30 -2.28 -28.80
N ARG A 121 -0.84 -1.26 -28.15
CA ARG A 121 -2.24 -1.20 -27.71
C ARG A 121 -3.20 -0.97 -28.86
N ALA A 122 -2.84 -0.17 -29.87
CA ALA A 122 -3.62 0.00 -31.08
C ALA A 122 -3.68 -1.32 -31.86
N ARG A 123 -2.56 -2.04 -31.95
CA ARG A 123 -2.47 -3.38 -32.56
C ARG A 123 -3.28 -4.43 -31.76
N LEU A 124 -3.29 -4.34 -30.44
CA LEU A 124 -4.09 -5.20 -29.55
C LEU A 124 -5.59 -4.79 -29.47
N GLY A 125 -6.00 -3.79 -30.26
CA GLY A 125 -7.40 -3.34 -30.36
C GLY A 125 -7.94 -2.64 -29.12
N GLN A 126 -7.08 -2.00 -28.32
CA GLN A 126 -7.54 -1.32 -27.09
C GLN A 126 -6.80 -0.04 -26.76
N VAL A 127 -7.32 1.06 -27.23
CA VAL A 127 -7.27 2.32 -26.49
C VAL A 127 -8.70 2.78 -26.24
N LYS A 128 -9.44 2.08 -25.40
CA LYS A 128 -10.50 2.76 -24.65
C LYS A 128 -9.78 3.56 -23.56
N LYS A 129 -9.86 4.90 -23.61
CA LYS A 129 -9.47 5.76 -22.49
C LYS A 129 -10.07 5.17 -21.23
N SER A 130 -9.26 4.97 -20.20
CA SER A 130 -9.79 4.51 -18.92
C SER A 130 -10.83 5.53 -18.45
N PRO A 131 -12.01 5.11 -17.95
CA PRO A 131 -13.00 6.06 -17.42
C PRO A 131 -12.42 7.06 -16.42
N ILE A 132 -11.34 6.68 -15.71
CA ILE A 132 -10.68 7.54 -14.73
C ILE A 132 -9.86 8.67 -15.36
N ASP A 133 -9.39 8.53 -16.60
CA ASP A 133 -8.54 9.54 -17.27
C ASP A 133 -9.26 10.89 -17.44
N SER A 134 -10.60 10.89 -17.38
CA SER A 134 -11.39 12.12 -17.39
C SER A 134 -11.50 12.80 -16.03
N TYR A 135 -11.18 12.11 -14.95
CA TYR A 135 -11.25 12.60 -13.58
C TYR A 135 -9.88 12.90 -12.97
N VAL A 136 -8.86 12.18 -13.39
CA VAL A 136 -7.52 12.27 -12.82
C VAL A 136 -6.51 12.64 -13.91
N LYS A 137 -5.88 13.80 -13.74
CA LYS A 137 -4.75 14.23 -14.57
C LYS A 137 -3.50 14.18 -13.69
N LEU A 138 -2.57 13.31 -14.07
CA LEU A 138 -1.28 13.26 -13.41
C LEU A 138 -0.40 14.41 -13.89
N LYS A 139 0.40 14.95 -13.00
CA LYS A 139 1.41 15.97 -13.30
C LYS A 139 2.51 15.37 -14.19
N GLU A 140 2.98 16.15 -15.16
CA GLU A 140 4.07 15.77 -16.07
C GLU A 140 5.42 16.36 -15.63
N ASN A 141 5.40 17.26 -14.63
CA ASN A 141 6.57 17.90 -14.08
C ASN A 141 7.52 16.90 -13.41
N ASN A 142 8.75 17.32 -13.23
CA ASN A 142 9.73 16.59 -12.42
C ASN A 142 9.36 16.70 -10.93
N PRO A 143 8.98 15.58 -10.25
CA PRO A 143 8.55 15.63 -8.85
C PRO A 143 9.67 16.09 -7.90
N TYR A 144 10.93 15.88 -8.24
CA TYR A 144 12.05 16.31 -7.42
C TYR A 144 12.22 17.84 -7.44
N GLU A 145 12.04 18.44 -8.61
CA GLU A 145 12.06 19.89 -8.76
C GLU A 145 10.87 20.52 -8.04
N ASP A 146 9.64 20.01 -8.28
CA ASP A 146 8.44 20.49 -7.61
C ASP A 146 8.54 20.38 -6.06
N PHE A 147 9.21 19.34 -5.55
CA PHE A 147 9.47 19.18 -4.12
C PHE A 147 10.46 20.22 -3.60
N ALA A 148 11.57 20.40 -4.32
CA ALA A 148 12.59 21.38 -3.95
C ALA A 148 12.03 22.81 -3.99
N ASP A 149 11.25 23.14 -5.02
CA ASP A 149 10.57 24.44 -5.16
C ASP A 149 9.57 24.66 -4.02
N LEU A 150 8.76 23.64 -3.67
CA LEU A 150 7.84 23.75 -2.54
C LEU A 150 8.56 24.01 -1.22
N VAL A 151 9.69 23.34 -0.97
CA VAL A 151 10.49 23.56 0.25
C VAL A 151 11.09 24.97 0.25
N GLU A 152 11.59 25.44 -0.89
CA GLU A 152 12.18 26.77 -1.05
C GLU A 152 11.13 27.88 -0.89
N ASP A 153 9.96 27.76 -1.53
CA ASP A 153 8.91 28.76 -1.53
C ASP A 153 8.13 28.82 -0.20
N TRP A 154 7.80 27.66 0.35
CA TRP A 154 6.97 27.61 1.55
C TRP A 154 7.77 27.63 2.84
N GLN A 155 9.06 27.27 2.79
CA GLN A 155 9.99 27.25 3.94
C GLN A 155 9.39 26.52 5.15
N PRO A 156 9.15 25.20 5.07
CA PRO A 156 8.66 24.44 6.21
C PRO A 156 9.67 24.46 7.36
N ASP A 157 9.15 24.48 8.60
CA ASP A 157 9.98 24.39 9.80
C ASP A 157 10.31 22.91 10.16
N LEU A 158 9.51 21.96 9.63
CA LEU A 158 9.69 20.51 9.81
C LEU A 158 9.18 19.76 8.58
N ILE A 159 9.92 18.74 8.13
CA ILE A 159 9.44 17.78 7.13
C ILE A 159 9.15 16.45 7.82
N GLY A 160 7.89 15.97 7.72
CA GLY A 160 7.46 14.67 8.24
C GLY A 160 7.19 13.69 7.10
N ILE A 161 7.89 12.56 7.09
CA ILE A 161 7.81 11.56 6.00
C ILE A 161 7.25 10.26 6.53
N THR A 162 6.20 9.73 5.89
CA THR A 162 5.72 8.38 6.19
C THR A 162 6.33 7.38 5.22
N VAL A 163 7.03 6.38 5.75
CA VAL A 163 7.74 5.39 4.93
C VAL A 163 7.34 3.96 5.25
N VAL A 164 7.29 3.17 4.20
CA VAL A 164 7.43 1.72 4.24
C VAL A 164 8.82 1.36 3.71
N ASP A 165 9.27 0.13 3.90
CA ASP A 165 10.65 -0.25 3.50
C ASP A 165 11.02 0.17 2.08
N SER A 166 10.10 -0.04 1.13
CA SER A 166 10.33 0.26 -0.29
C SER A 166 10.40 1.77 -0.61
N THR A 167 10.01 2.64 0.31
CA THR A 167 10.00 4.09 0.10
C THR A 167 11.09 4.84 0.86
N ILE A 168 11.91 4.14 1.66
CA ILE A 168 12.98 4.77 2.45
C ILE A 168 14.02 5.43 1.53
N GLU A 169 14.66 4.65 0.66
CA GLU A 169 15.68 5.16 -0.27
C GLU A 169 15.08 6.21 -1.23
N PHE A 170 13.84 5.97 -1.66
CA PHE A 170 13.09 6.92 -2.47
C PHE A 170 12.97 8.29 -1.81
N SER A 171 12.68 8.32 -0.52
CA SER A 171 12.58 9.57 0.23
C SER A 171 13.91 10.33 0.29
N PHE A 172 15.02 9.60 0.43
CA PHE A 172 16.36 10.24 0.52
C PHE A 172 16.70 11.03 -0.74
N ASN A 173 16.31 10.52 -1.92
CA ASN A 173 16.60 11.21 -3.16
C ASN A 173 15.85 12.54 -3.29
N PHE A 174 14.64 12.66 -2.74
CA PHE A 174 13.96 13.95 -2.64
C PHE A 174 14.67 14.91 -1.69
N LEU A 175 15.10 14.40 -0.54
CA LEU A 175 15.82 15.23 0.44
C LEU A 175 17.15 15.75 -0.10
N GLN A 176 17.80 15.01 -0.99
CA GLN A 176 19.03 15.45 -1.68
C GLN A 176 18.80 16.63 -2.64
N GLN A 177 17.58 16.86 -3.10
CA GLN A 177 17.27 17.96 -4.02
C GLN A 177 17.00 19.28 -3.31
N ILE A 178 16.88 19.29 -1.97
CA ILE A 178 16.61 20.51 -1.22
C ILE A 178 17.77 21.49 -1.42
N ARG A 179 17.43 22.71 -1.81
CA ARG A 179 18.37 23.81 -2.01
C ARG A 179 18.55 24.59 -0.71
N GLY A 180 19.78 24.90 -0.35
CA GLY A 180 20.08 25.63 0.88
C GLY A 180 19.95 24.79 2.16
N PRO A 181 19.77 25.43 3.33
CA PRO A 181 19.66 24.73 4.61
C PRO A 181 18.40 23.85 4.65
N ARG A 182 18.60 22.56 4.92
CA ARG A 182 17.51 21.60 5.03
C ARG A 182 16.78 21.78 6.36
N PRO A 183 15.42 21.85 6.38
CA PRO A 183 14.66 21.79 7.62
C PRO A 183 14.91 20.47 8.37
N PRO A 184 14.66 20.39 9.69
CA PRO A 184 14.61 19.12 10.41
C PRO A 184 13.68 18.13 9.73
N VAL A 185 14.08 16.85 9.72
CA VAL A 185 13.30 15.75 9.08
C VAL A 185 12.99 14.69 10.11
N VAL A 186 11.70 14.32 10.20
CA VAL A 186 11.26 13.15 10.95
C VAL A 186 10.68 12.11 10.00
N MET A 187 11.17 10.87 10.09
CA MET A 187 10.60 9.73 9.36
C MET A 187 9.81 8.84 10.30
N GLY A 188 8.61 8.46 9.90
CA GLY A 188 7.71 7.55 10.65
C GLY A 188 7.11 6.48 9.74
N GLY A 189 6.27 5.63 10.32
CA GLY A 189 5.64 4.49 9.65
C GLY A 189 6.34 3.16 9.93
N THR A 190 5.84 2.08 9.34
CA THR A 190 6.36 0.72 9.60
C THR A 190 7.79 0.54 9.12
N GLY A 191 8.15 1.08 7.96
CA GLY A 191 9.53 1.06 7.47
C GLY A 191 10.50 1.76 8.42
N ALA A 192 10.13 2.95 8.90
CA ALA A 192 10.94 3.70 9.86
C ALA A 192 11.08 2.98 11.21
N THR A 193 10.00 2.38 11.71
CA THR A 193 9.98 1.65 12.99
C THR A 193 10.99 0.51 13.02
N PHE A 194 11.17 -0.22 11.91
CA PHE A 194 12.05 -1.39 11.85
C PHE A 194 13.41 -1.14 11.17
N SER A 195 13.58 0.00 10.49
CA SER A 195 14.82 0.38 9.80
C SER A 195 15.43 1.67 10.35
N TYR A 196 15.14 2.03 11.61
CA TYR A 196 15.58 3.31 12.21
C TYR A 196 17.11 3.49 12.22
N GLU A 197 17.88 2.42 12.42
CA GLU A 197 19.35 2.49 12.42
C GLU A 197 19.88 2.88 11.03
N LYS A 198 19.38 2.23 9.98
CA LYS A 198 19.69 2.55 8.60
C LYS A 198 19.34 4.01 8.27
N ILE A 199 18.13 4.45 8.64
CA ILE A 199 17.66 5.81 8.38
C ILE A 199 18.55 6.85 9.06
N LEU A 200 18.81 6.70 10.36
CA LEU A 200 19.65 7.64 11.12
C LEU A 200 21.13 7.62 10.67
N ASN A 201 21.65 6.45 10.28
CA ASN A 201 23.03 6.33 9.84
C ASN A 201 23.26 6.96 8.46
N ARG A 202 22.25 7.00 7.59
CA ARG A 202 22.30 7.72 6.31
C ARG A 202 22.32 9.24 6.46
N GLY A 203 21.91 9.80 7.62
CA GLY A 203 21.97 11.24 7.92
C GLY A 203 20.94 12.11 7.19
N TYR A 204 19.95 11.52 6.52
CA TYR A 204 18.89 12.27 5.85
C TYR A 204 17.71 12.61 6.77
N ALA A 205 17.55 11.91 7.88
CA ALA A 205 16.56 12.21 8.91
C ALA A 205 17.26 12.54 10.23
N ASP A 206 16.72 13.52 10.94
CA ASP A 206 17.19 13.94 12.26
C ASP A 206 16.48 13.12 13.36
N TYR A 207 15.24 12.72 13.08
CA TYR A 207 14.39 11.96 13.99
C TYR A 207 13.76 10.78 13.28
N VAL A 208 13.58 9.67 14.00
CA VAL A 208 12.73 8.55 13.58
C VAL A 208 11.62 8.37 14.60
N CYS A 209 10.37 8.51 14.17
CA CYS A 209 9.21 8.24 15.00
C CYS A 209 8.90 6.75 14.97
N VAL A 210 9.10 6.08 16.09
CA VAL A 210 8.85 4.64 16.28
C VAL A 210 7.47 4.42 16.89
N GLY A 211 6.62 3.64 16.20
CA GLY A 211 5.23 3.39 16.61
C GLY A 211 4.26 4.48 16.16
N GLU A 212 3.33 4.88 17.02
CA GLU A 212 2.26 5.83 16.70
C GLU A 212 2.73 7.27 16.80
N GLY A 213 2.40 8.09 15.79
CA GLY A 213 2.92 9.46 15.63
C GLY A 213 1.95 10.57 16.03
N GLU A 214 0.70 10.25 16.35
CA GLU A 214 -0.38 11.23 16.55
C GLU A 214 -0.15 12.19 17.73
N GLU A 215 0.62 11.77 18.74
CA GLU A 215 1.05 12.62 19.84
C GLU A 215 2.52 13.04 19.70
N ALA A 216 3.37 12.15 19.16
CA ALA A 216 4.80 12.39 19.07
C ALA A 216 5.14 13.51 18.06
N LEU A 217 4.45 13.55 16.91
CA LEU A 217 4.72 14.54 15.89
C LEU A 217 4.28 15.96 16.28
N PRO A 218 3.08 16.19 16.87
CA PRO A 218 2.74 17.50 17.42
C PRO A 218 3.70 17.94 18.53
N GLU A 219 4.09 17.07 19.47
CA GLU A 219 5.05 17.44 20.51
C GLU A 219 6.42 17.81 19.93
N LEU A 220 6.91 17.08 18.92
CA LEU A 220 8.15 17.46 18.22
C LEU A 220 8.03 18.85 17.61
N ALA A 221 6.92 19.13 16.92
CA ALA A 221 6.68 20.43 16.29
C ALA A 221 6.59 21.57 17.32
N ASP A 222 5.92 21.34 18.47
CA ASP A 222 5.84 22.32 19.58
C ASP A 222 7.23 22.60 20.17
N ARG A 223 8.04 21.57 20.43
CA ARG A 223 9.40 21.71 20.97
C ARG A 223 10.31 22.47 20.03
N LEU A 224 10.29 22.12 18.73
CA LEU A 224 11.07 22.83 17.71
C LEU A 224 10.63 24.29 17.58
N LYS A 225 9.32 24.55 17.60
CA LYS A 225 8.78 25.93 17.61
C LYS A 225 9.29 26.73 18.81
N ALA A 226 9.34 26.11 19.97
CA ALA A 226 9.79 26.73 21.22
C ALA A 226 11.33 26.77 21.36
N GLY A 227 12.10 26.24 20.40
CA GLY A 227 13.56 26.10 20.50
C GLY A 227 14.02 25.19 21.63
N GLN A 228 13.17 24.24 22.05
CA GLN A 228 13.44 23.32 23.13
C GLN A 228 14.20 22.08 22.62
N ASP A 229 14.95 21.46 23.54
CA ASP A 229 15.62 20.19 23.28
C ASP A 229 14.62 19.05 23.02
N CYS A 230 14.90 18.25 21.99
CA CYS A 230 14.08 17.10 21.57
C CYS A 230 14.68 15.75 21.98
N LEU A 231 15.84 15.72 22.68
CA LEU A 231 16.58 14.49 23.03
C LEU A 231 15.76 13.47 23.83
N ASN A 232 14.83 13.95 24.66
CA ASN A 232 14.01 13.11 25.53
C ASN A 232 12.55 12.98 25.07
N THR A 233 12.25 13.24 23.80
CA THR A 233 10.88 13.14 23.27
C THR A 233 10.51 11.68 23.05
N ARG A 234 9.46 11.21 23.73
CA ARG A 234 8.99 9.82 23.62
C ARG A 234 8.60 9.48 22.17
N ASN A 235 8.79 8.24 21.79
CA ASN A 235 8.67 7.68 20.43
C ASN A 235 9.76 8.15 19.45
N LEU A 236 10.60 9.14 19.76
CA LEU A 236 11.63 9.60 18.85
C LEU A 236 12.96 8.91 19.12
N TYR A 237 13.52 8.32 18.08
CA TYR A 237 14.90 7.85 18.04
C TYR A 237 15.70 8.87 17.24
N LEU A 238 16.89 9.23 17.74
CA LEU A 238 17.74 10.29 17.16
C LEU A 238 19.20 10.04 17.56
N LYS A 239 20.12 10.75 16.93
CA LYS A 239 21.53 10.71 17.34
C LYS A 239 21.85 11.84 18.31
N ASP A 240 22.64 11.53 19.33
CA ASP A 240 23.26 12.55 20.19
C ASP A 240 24.48 13.18 19.52
N GLU A 241 25.12 14.13 20.22
CA GLU A 241 26.31 14.84 19.73
C GLU A 241 27.51 13.93 19.44
N THR A 242 27.54 12.73 20.03
CA THR A 242 28.59 11.74 19.81
C THR A 242 28.28 10.83 18.59
N GLY A 243 27.11 10.98 17.99
CA GLY A 243 26.61 10.11 16.91
C GLY A 243 25.97 8.81 17.41
N LYS A 244 25.83 8.62 18.72
CA LYS A 244 25.15 7.47 19.31
C LYS A 244 23.64 7.61 19.19
N ILE A 245 22.97 6.53 18.80
CA ILE A 245 21.51 6.51 18.70
C ILE A 245 20.88 6.44 20.10
N ILE A 246 20.10 7.44 20.44
CA ILE A 246 19.21 7.48 21.61
C ILE A 246 17.88 6.86 21.21
N LYS A 247 17.43 5.88 21.98
CA LYS A 247 16.14 5.19 21.81
C LYS A 247 15.21 5.59 22.94
N ASN A 248 14.38 6.61 22.72
CA ASN A 248 13.44 7.04 23.75
C ASN A 248 12.31 6.03 23.95
N PRO A 249 11.78 5.89 25.18
CA PRO A 249 10.63 5.02 25.45
C PRO A 249 9.43 5.39 24.57
N MET A 250 8.65 4.40 24.19
CA MET A 250 7.39 4.64 23.47
C MET A 250 6.30 5.14 24.42
N ARG A 251 5.33 5.88 23.89
CA ARG A 251 4.08 6.24 24.56
C ARG A 251 3.17 5.03 24.67
N PRO A 252 2.22 5.03 25.60
CA PRO A 252 1.06 4.15 25.50
C PRO A 252 0.40 4.29 24.15
N THR A 253 -0.22 3.20 23.66
CA THR A 253 -0.99 3.25 22.42
C THR A 253 -2.11 4.29 22.54
N VAL A 254 -2.28 5.13 21.51
CA VAL A 254 -3.30 6.19 21.53
C VAL A 254 -4.71 5.61 21.65
N ASP A 255 -5.57 6.31 22.37
CA ASP A 255 -7.00 6.02 22.34
C ASP A 255 -7.57 6.54 21.00
N ILE A 256 -7.89 5.60 20.10
CA ILE A 256 -8.33 5.92 18.74
C ILE A 256 -9.68 6.64 18.69
N ASP A 257 -10.47 6.60 19.76
CA ASP A 257 -11.76 7.31 19.86
C ASP A 257 -11.59 8.80 20.17
N THR A 258 -10.45 9.20 20.76
CA THR A 258 -10.14 10.59 21.12
C THR A 258 -9.41 11.37 20.03
N LEU A 259 -8.97 10.70 18.96
CA LEU A 259 -8.32 11.35 17.85
C LEU A 259 -9.29 12.31 17.13
N PRO A 260 -8.81 13.43 16.56
CA PRO A 260 -9.63 14.23 15.66
C PRO A 260 -10.09 13.39 14.47
N TYR A 261 -11.14 13.79 13.78
CA TYR A 261 -11.49 13.16 12.50
C TYR A 261 -10.36 13.37 11.49
N PRO A 262 -10.07 12.36 10.65
CA PRO A 262 -8.95 12.46 9.71
C PRO A 262 -9.18 13.62 8.72
N ASP A 263 -8.14 14.42 8.55
CA ASP A 263 -8.15 15.59 7.69
C ASP A 263 -7.72 15.24 6.27
N PHE A 264 -8.67 14.79 5.46
CA PHE A 264 -8.41 14.52 4.05
C PHE A 264 -8.30 15.79 3.18
N SER A 265 -8.46 17.00 3.74
CA SER A 265 -8.31 18.25 2.98
C SER A 265 -6.88 18.52 2.51
N ILE A 266 -5.89 17.80 3.07
CA ILE A 266 -4.50 17.87 2.62
C ILE A 266 -4.27 17.21 1.26
N TYR A 267 -5.18 16.34 0.79
CA TYR A 267 -5.08 15.65 -0.48
C TYR A 267 -5.72 16.43 -1.62
N ASP A 268 -5.13 16.33 -2.80
CA ASP A 268 -5.77 16.78 -4.03
C ASP A 268 -7.10 16.03 -4.26
N ASP A 269 -8.13 16.73 -4.75
CA ASP A 269 -9.46 16.15 -4.96
C ASP A 269 -9.45 14.95 -5.90
N THR A 270 -8.49 14.91 -6.84
CA THR A 270 -8.32 13.78 -7.77
C THR A 270 -7.98 12.47 -7.07
N ARG A 271 -7.43 12.51 -5.85
CA ARG A 271 -7.08 11.33 -5.06
C ARG A 271 -8.30 10.52 -4.59
N PHE A 272 -9.48 11.12 -4.55
CA PHE A 272 -10.71 10.41 -4.19
C PHE A 272 -11.28 9.59 -5.35
N TYR A 273 -10.97 9.92 -6.60
CA TYR A 273 -11.50 9.18 -7.75
C TYR A 273 -10.76 7.86 -7.95
N ARG A 274 -11.52 6.77 -7.99
CA ARG A 274 -10.99 5.41 -8.14
C ARG A 274 -11.80 4.60 -9.14
N PRO A 275 -11.14 3.84 -10.03
CA PRO A 275 -11.84 2.84 -10.83
C PRO A 275 -12.23 1.67 -9.92
N PHE A 276 -13.48 1.30 -9.96
CA PHE A 276 -13.99 0.15 -9.22
C PHE A 276 -15.05 -0.58 -10.04
N MET A 277 -14.81 -1.84 -10.39
CA MET A 277 -15.72 -2.70 -11.17
C MET A 277 -16.31 -1.99 -12.41
N GLY A 278 -15.44 -1.37 -13.22
CA GLY A 278 -15.82 -0.68 -14.46
C GLY A 278 -16.46 0.70 -14.29
N LYS A 279 -16.58 1.21 -13.06
CA LYS A 279 -17.10 2.55 -12.74
C LYS A 279 -16.03 3.39 -12.07
N VAL A 280 -16.18 4.71 -12.12
CA VAL A 280 -15.39 5.63 -11.29
C VAL A 280 -16.20 6.01 -10.07
N VAL A 281 -15.60 5.84 -8.89
CA VAL A 281 -16.21 6.15 -7.59
C VAL A 281 -15.37 7.19 -6.85
N ARG A 282 -15.99 7.94 -5.95
CA ARG A 282 -15.28 8.78 -4.97
C ARG A 282 -15.15 8.00 -3.67
N MET A 283 -13.92 7.61 -3.35
CA MET A 283 -13.60 6.68 -2.26
C MET A 283 -12.53 7.27 -1.35
N ALA A 284 -12.67 7.07 -0.05
CA ALA A 284 -11.61 7.27 0.93
C ALA A 284 -11.47 6.03 1.83
N GLN A 285 -10.31 5.93 2.46
CA GLN A 285 -10.04 4.93 3.49
C GLN A 285 -10.66 5.38 4.82
N ILE A 286 -11.42 4.49 5.45
CA ILE A 286 -12.06 4.74 6.74
C ILE A 286 -11.71 3.61 7.69
N ASP A 287 -11.05 3.94 8.79
CA ASP A 287 -10.56 2.98 9.76
C ASP A 287 -11.59 2.74 10.87
N TRP A 288 -12.05 1.49 11.00
CA TRP A 288 -12.92 1.07 12.10
C TRP A 288 -12.14 0.52 13.27
N ASP A 289 -10.95 0.04 13.00
CA ASP A 289 -10.03 -0.52 13.98
C ASP A 289 -8.59 -0.19 13.61
N ARG A 290 -7.67 -0.55 14.48
CA ARG A 290 -6.24 -0.45 14.24
C ARG A 290 -5.55 -1.70 14.74
N GLY A 291 -4.73 -2.29 13.88
CA GLY A 291 -3.90 -3.45 14.19
C GLY A 291 -4.57 -4.79 13.89
N CYS A 292 -3.79 -5.86 14.10
CA CYS A 292 -4.18 -7.24 13.82
C CYS A 292 -3.62 -8.16 14.91
N PRO A 293 -4.38 -9.10 15.49
CA PRO A 293 -3.90 -9.97 16.56
C PRO A 293 -3.23 -11.26 16.05
N TYR A 294 -3.16 -11.48 14.74
CA TYR A 294 -2.59 -12.69 14.17
C TYR A 294 -1.06 -12.67 14.12
N GLN A 295 -0.46 -13.87 13.99
CA GLN A 295 0.98 -14.10 14.08
C GLN A 295 1.63 -14.49 12.73
N CYS A 296 1.12 -13.96 11.62
CA CYS A 296 1.63 -14.28 10.30
C CYS A 296 3.10 -13.84 10.16
N THR A 297 3.99 -14.76 9.78
CA THR A 297 5.45 -14.56 9.80
C THR A 297 5.99 -13.59 8.75
N TYR A 298 5.21 -13.33 7.71
CA TYR A 298 5.51 -12.40 6.61
C TYR A 298 4.99 -10.98 6.86
N CYS A 299 4.26 -10.76 7.96
CA CYS A 299 3.60 -9.50 8.28
C CYS A 299 4.32 -8.77 9.41
N ALA A 300 4.32 -7.44 9.39
CA ALA A 300 4.91 -6.61 10.45
C ALA A 300 4.07 -6.57 11.75
N ALA A 301 2.77 -6.92 11.70
CA ALA A 301 1.88 -6.85 12.86
C ALA A 301 2.39 -7.64 14.07
N PRO A 302 2.92 -8.89 13.96
CA PRO A 302 3.51 -9.61 15.08
C PRO A 302 4.69 -8.87 15.73
N ALA A 303 5.53 -8.23 14.92
CA ALA A 303 6.68 -7.49 15.45
C ALA A 303 6.24 -6.22 16.20
N ILE A 304 5.22 -5.51 15.68
CA ILE A 304 4.62 -4.37 16.40
C ILE A 304 4.01 -4.82 17.72
N MET A 305 3.26 -5.94 17.73
CA MET A 305 2.71 -6.51 18.96
C MET A 305 3.78 -6.90 19.97
N ALA A 306 4.89 -7.48 19.48
CA ALA A 306 6.02 -7.85 20.34
C ALA A 306 6.63 -6.59 20.98
N LYS A 307 6.87 -5.55 20.17
CA LYS A 307 7.41 -4.27 20.64
C LYS A 307 6.47 -3.59 21.65
N ASN A 308 5.16 -3.56 21.39
CA ASN A 308 4.19 -3.01 22.35
C ASN A 308 4.18 -3.77 23.68
N ARG A 309 4.38 -5.09 23.64
CA ARG A 309 4.44 -5.92 24.86
C ARG A 309 5.73 -5.69 25.63
N GLU A 310 6.87 -5.61 24.94
CA GLU A 310 8.18 -5.31 25.53
C GLU A 310 8.17 -3.96 26.26
N GLU A 311 7.67 -2.93 25.59
CA GLU A 311 7.54 -1.56 26.10
C GLU A 311 6.36 -1.38 27.09
N LYS A 312 5.49 -2.39 27.24
CA LYS A 312 4.29 -2.36 28.10
C LYS A 312 3.34 -1.19 27.80
N ILE A 313 3.19 -0.83 26.54
CA ILE A 313 2.46 0.37 26.10
C ILE A 313 0.99 0.12 25.72
N GLY A 314 0.49 -1.09 25.86
CA GLY A 314 -0.89 -1.45 25.57
C GLY A 314 -1.04 -2.45 24.42
N VAL A 315 -2.30 -2.68 24.02
CA VAL A 315 -2.64 -3.66 22.99
C VAL A 315 -2.60 -3.03 21.60
N TYR A 316 -2.12 -3.79 20.63
CA TYR A 316 -2.04 -3.31 19.24
C TYR A 316 -3.40 -3.30 18.56
N TYR A 317 -4.22 -4.37 18.73
CA TYR A 317 -5.55 -4.44 18.13
C TYR A 317 -6.59 -3.71 18.95
N ARG A 318 -7.18 -2.66 18.40
CA ARG A 318 -8.21 -1.81 19.04
C ARG A 318 -9.30 -1.51 18.02
N VAL A 319 -10.55 -1.51 18.47
CA VAL A 319 -11.74 -1.23 17.65
C VAL A 319 -12.41 0.03 18.18
N LYS A 320 -12.68 1.01 17.34
CA LYS A 320 -13.41 2.24 17.71
C LYS A 320 -14.78 1.93 18.29
N ASP A 321 -15.27 2.84 19.10
CA ASP A 321 -16.66 2.83 19.56
C ASP A 321 -17.63 2.93 18.40
N GLU A 322 -18.82 2.30 18.56
CA GLU A 322 -19.83 2.23 17.50
C GLU A 322 -20.27 3.64 17.06
N ASP A 323 -20.55 4.53 18.02
CA ASP A 323 -20.97 5.91 17.71
C ASP A 323 -19.87 6.68 17.02
N ARG A 324 -18.63 6.56 17.49
CA ARG A 324 -17.46 7.18 16.87
C ARG A 324 -17.29 6.76 15.41
N ILE A 325 -17.46 5.47 15.09
CA ILE A 325 -17.39 4.95 13.71
C ILE A 325 -18.42 5.67 12.82
N PHE A 326 -19.68 5.78 13.28
CA PHE A 326 -20.76 6.34 12.46
C PHE A 326 -20.70 7.86 12.34
N GLU A 327 -20.33 8.56 13.38
CA GLU A 327 -20.15 10.02 13.34
C GLU A 327 -19.01 10.40 12.39
N GLU A 328 -17.86 9.71 12.50
CA GLU A 328 -16.73 9.93 11.60
C GLU A 328 -17.10 9.64 10.14
N MET A 329 -17.77 8.50 9.86
CA MET A 329 -18.21 8.17 8.50
C MET A 329 -19.15 9.24 7.94
N LYS A 330 -20.16 9.66 8.70
CA LYS A 330 -21.12 10.69 8.26
C LYS A 330 -20.41 12.01 7.96
N TYR A 331 -19.49 12.41 8.83
CA TYR A 331 -18.66 13.60 8.63
C TYR A 331 -17.86 13.52 7.33
N LEU A 332 -17.12 12.42 7.13
CA LEU A 332 -16.25 12.23 5.96
C LEU A 332 -17.06 12.13 4.66
N ILE A 333 -18.16 11.39 4.65
CA ILE A 333 -19.06 11.26 3.50
C ILE A 333 -19.56 12.64 3.07
N LYS A 334 -20.07 13.42 4.01
CA LYS A 334 -20.60 14.76 3.75
C LYS A 334 -19.51 15.73 3.28
N THR A 335 -18.39 15.77 4.01
CA THR A 335 -17.30 16.74 3.76
C THR A 335 -16.61 16.48 2.42
N TYR A 336 -16.34 15.23 2.11
CA TYR A 336 -15.58 14.85 0.90
C TYR A 336 -16.44 14.25 -0.21
N ARG A 337 -17.77 14.30 -0.07
CA ARG A 337 -18.75 13.84 -1.08
C ARG A 337 -18.48 12.40 -1.55
N LEU A 338 -18.21 11.50 -0.59
CA LEU A 338 -17.90 10.12 -0.90
C LEU A 338 -19.17 9.37 -1.32
N ASN A 339 -19.06 8.52 -2.34
CA ASN A 339 -20.14 7.65 -2.80
C ASN A 339 -19.76 6.16 -2.74
N PHE A 340 -18.57 5.86 -2.25
CA PHE A 340 -18.05 4.52 -2.00
C PHE A 340 -17.08 4.56 -0.82
N LEU A 341 -17.04 3.53 0.01
CA LEU A 341 -16.12 3.47 1.15
C LEU A 341 -15.15 2.31 1.04
N TYR A 342 -13.90 2.55 1.42
CA TYR A 342 -12.96 1.50 1.77
C TYR A 342 -12.91 1.38 3.29
N ILE A 343 -13.56 0.34 3.85
CA ILE A 343 -13.45 0.04 5.28
C ILE A 343 -12.12 -0.67 5.51
N SER A 344 -11.16 0.10 6.01
CA SER A 344 -9.77 -0.31 6.19
C SER A 344 -9.58 -0.90 7.58
N SER A 345 -9.93 -2.17 7.71
CA SER A 345 -9.55 -3.02 8.83
C SER A 345 -8.53 -4.03 8.36
N GLU A 346 -7.51 -4.32 9.16
CA GLU A 346 -6.58 -5.41 8.85
C GLU A 346 -7.30 -6.75 8.69
N THR A 347 -8.41 -6.93 9.40
CA THR A 347 -9.29 -8.09 9.29
C THR A 347 -10.67 -7.81 9.89
N LEU A 348 -11.56 -7.20 9.12
CA LEU A 348 -12.85 -6.69 9.58
C LEU A 348 -13.70 -7.74 10.33
N LEU A 349 -13.73 -8.97 9.84
CA LEU A 349 -14.60 -10.02 10.40
C LEU A 349 -14.09 -10.63 11.72
N ILE A 350 -13.00 -10.10 12.30
CA ILE A 350 -12.58 -10.50 13.66
C ILE A 350 -13.39 -9.77 14.75
N ILE A 351 -14.04 -8.67 14.40
CA ILE A 351 -14.92 -7.96 15.33
C ILE A 351 -15.93 -8.96 15.92
N LYS A 352 -16.14 -8.88 17.24
CA LYS A 352 -17.07 -9.79 17.95
C LYS A 352 -18.44 -9.84 17.26
N LYS A 353 -19.00 -11.03 17.15
CA LYS A 353 -20.20 -11.34 16.35
C LYS A 353 -21.35 -10.35 16.60
N ASP A 354 -21.71 -10.12 17.85
CA ASP A 354 -22.83 -9.25 18.19
C ASP A 354 -22.56 -7.77 17.86
N LYS A 355 -21.33 -7.29 18.12
CA LYS A 355 -20.91 -5.95 17.71
C LYS A 355 -20.93 -5.83 16.19
N PHE A 356 -20.39 -6.82 15.47
CA PHE A 356 -20.39 -6.82 14.01
C PHE A 356 -21.81 -6.78 13.42
N LYS A 357 -22.75 -7.57 13.98
CA LYS A 357 -24.16 -7.56 13.56
C LYS A 357 -24.76 -6.15 13.72
N ARG A 358 -24.64 -5.55 14.90
CA ARG A 358 -25.13 -4.17 15.14
C ARG A 358 -24.51 -3.16 14.18
N LEU A 359 -23.19 -3.25 13.94
CA LEU A 359 -22.50 -2.36 12.99
C LEU A 359 -23.07 -2.50 11.58
N MET A 360 -23.32 -3.70 11.09
CA MET A 360 -23.89 -3.93 9.75
C MET A 360 -25.33 -3.44 9.64
N GLU A 361 -26.16 -3.68 10.66
CA GLU A 361 -27.53 -3.19 10.72
C GLU A 361 -27.59 -1.65 10.74
N ARG A 362 -26.74 -1.02 11.55
CA ARG A 362 -26.60 0.46 11.57
C ARG A 362 -26.09 0.98 10.23
N TYR A 363 -25.07 0.34 9.65
CA TYR A 363 -24.52 0.75 8.36
C TYR A 363 -25.58 0.78 7.27
N LYS A 364 -26.38 -0.29 7.15
CA LYS A 364 -27.49 -0.37 6.21
C LYS A 364 -28.51 0.76 6.42
N LYS A 365 -28.81 1.13 7.66
CA LYS A 365 -29.80 2.14 8.01
C LYS A 365 -29.28 3.58 7.88
N GLU A 366 -28.06 3.84 8.31
CA GLU A 366 -27.54 5.19 8.53
C GLU A 366 -26.58 5.66 7.45
N ILE A 367 -25.88 4.74 6.74
CA ILE A 367 -24.88 5.04 5.73
C ILE A 367 -25.35 4.60 4.33
N ASN A 368 -25.67 3.34 4.17
CA ASN A 368 -26.21 2.73 2.95
C ASN A 368 -25.41 3.02 1.66
N LEU A 369 -24.10 3.17 1.76
CA LEU A 369 -23.19 3.30 0.62
C LEU A 369 -22.54 1.95 0.29
N PRO A 370 -22.23 1.68 -0.98
CA PRO A 370 -21.43 0.51 -1.33
C PRO A 370 -20.03 0.64 -0.73
N PHE A 371 -19.45 -0.50 -0.35
CA PHE A 371 -18.11 -0.53 0.22
C PHE A 371 -17.30 -1.75 -0.17
N TRP A 372 -16.01 -1.62 0.00
CA TRP A 372 -15.00 -2.67 -0.07
C TRP A 372 -14.32 -2.79 1.31
N CYS A 373 -13.96 -4.00 1.68
CA CYS A 373 -13.21 -4.26 2.91
C CYS A 373 -12.22 -5.40 2.71
N GLN A 374 -11.44 -5.69 3.76
CA GLN A 374 -10.54 -6.84 3.77
C GLN A 374 -10.75 -7.68 5.03
N SER A 375 -10.52 -8.99 4.90
CA SER A 375 -10.58 -9.92 6.02
C SER A 375 -9.88 -11.24 5.72
N ARG A 376 -9.72 -12.04 6.75
CA ARG A 376 -9.23 -13.41 6.60
C ARG A 376 -10.31 -14.32 6.04
N LEU A 377 -9.91 -15.24 5.16
CA LEU A 377 -10.84 -16.14 4.49
C LEU A 377 -11.59 -17.08 5.45
N ASP A 378 -10.94 -17.52 6.52
CA ASP A 378 -11.53 -18.36 7.57
C ASP A 378 -12.58 -17.64 8.46
N SER A 379 -12.74 -16.34 8.27
CA SER A 379 -13.73 -15.53 9.02
C SER A 379 -15.09 -15.42 8.32
N PHE A 380 -15.20 -15.83 7.06
CA PHE A 380 -16.45 -15.78 6.30
C PHE A 380 -17.34 -16.96 6.65
N SER A 381 -18.36 -16.69 7.47
CA SER A 381 -19.48 -17.60 7.70
C SER A 381 -20.71 -17.16 6.90
N ASP A 382 -21.68 -18.05 6.72
CA ASP A 382 -22.93 -17.74 6.01
C ASP A 382 -23.61 -16.49 6.60
N GLU A 383 -23.76 -16.44 7.92
CA GLU A 383 -24.38 -15.31 8.63
C GLU A 383 -23.61 -14.00 8.44
N ARG A 384 -22.29 -14.00 8.67
CA ARG A 384 -21.47 -12.78 8.54
C ARG A 384 -21.43 -12.26 7.10
N THR A 385 -21.34 -13.17 6.13
CA THR A 385 -21.30 -12.81 4.72
C THR A 385 -22.63 -12.27 4.23
N LYS A 386 -23.76 -12.84 4.74
CA LYS A 386 -25.10 -12.31 4.51
C LYS A 386 -25.22 -10.86 5.02
N LEU A 387 -24.80 -10.61 6.25
CA LEU A 387 -24.80 -9.26 6.83
C LEU A 387 -23.95 -8.27 6.03
N LEU A 388 -22.75 -8.67 5.59
CA LEU A 388 -21.92 -7.85 4.70
C LEU A 388 -22.64 -7.48 3.41
N LYS A 389 -23.25 -8.49 2.74
CA LYS A 389 -23.99 -8.27 1.49
C LYS A 389 -25.16 -7.34 1.68
N GLU A 390 -25.95 -7.55 2.71
CA GLU A 390 -27.11 -6.72 3.03
C GLU A 390 -26.74 -5.28 3.40
N ALA A 391 -25.55 -5.08 3.98
CA ALA A 391 -25.01 -3.75 4.28
C ALA A 391 -24.43 -3.03 3.04
N GLY A 392 -24.28 -3.72 1.89
CA GLY A 392 -23.80 -3.10 0.66
C GLY A 392 -22.36 -3.47 0.27
N CYS A 393 -21.74 -4.48 0.90
CA CYS A 393 -20.41 -4.94 0.52
C CYS A 393 -20.38 -5.44 -0.94
N GLN A 394 -19.53 -4.84 -1.76
CA GLN A 394 -19.36 -5.18 -3.17
C GLN A 394 -18.20 -6.14 -3.40
N SER A 395 -17.12 -5.96 -2.65
CA SER A 395 -15.90 -6.74 -2.82
C SER A 395 -15.16 -6.89 -1.49
N VAL A 396 -14.37 -7.96 -1.40
CA VAL A 396 -13.50 -8.22 -0.26
C VAL A 396 -12.10 -8.57 -0.73
N SER A 397 -11.08 -8.09 -0.01
CA SER A 397 -9.71 -8.56 -0.23
C SER A 397 -9.38 -9.64 0.79
N VAL A 398 -8.85 -10.77 0.31
CA VAL A 398 -8.49 -11.92 1.15
C VAL A 398 -7.08 -12.41 0.83
N GLY A 399 -6.31 -12.70 1.86
CA GLY A 399 -5.02 -13.34 1.71
C GLY A 399 -5.18 -14.87 1.72
N LEU A 400 -4.90 -15.54 0.60
CA LEU A 400 -4.71 -16.98 0.51
C LEU A 400 -3.27 -17.34 0.87
N GLU A 401 -2.35 -16.53 0.40
CA GLU A 401 -0.89 -16.53 0.52
C GLU A 401 -0.22 -17.67 -0.27
N HIS A 402 -0.59 -18.92 -0.04
CA HIS A 402 0.06 -20.09 -0.67
C HIS A 402 -0.92 -21.25 -0.88
N GLY A 403 -0.67 -22.09 -1.89
CA GLY A 403 -1.49 -23.26 -2.21
C GLY A 403 -1.30 -24.43 -1.24
N ASN A 404 -0.06 -24.64 -0.80
CA ASN A 404 0.26 -25.72 0.11
C ASN A 404 -0.20 -25.42 1.54
N GLU A 405 -1.05 -26.29 2.09
CA GLU A 405 -1.57 -26.13 3.45
C GLU A 405 -0.47 -26.16 4.51
N LYS A 406 0.54 -27.03 4.35
CA LYS A 406 1.64 -27.13 5.32
C LYS A 406 2.47 -25.85 5.34
N VAL A 407 2.72 -25.23 4.18
CA VAL A 407 3.41 -23.94 4.08
C VAL A 407 2.61 -22.87 4.81
N ARG A 408 1.30 -22.77 4.56
CA ARG A 408 0.45 -21.81 5.28
C ARG A 408 0.49 -22.01 6.79
N MET A 409 0.38 -23.25 7.25
CA MET A 409 0.31 -23.58 8.68
C MET A 409 1.65 -23.41 9.39
N LYS A 410 2.76 -23.89 8.80
CA LYS A 410 4.06 -24.00 9.47
C LYS A 410 4.97 -22.81 9.18
N LEU A 411 5.18 -22.45 7.90
CA LEU A 411 6.08 -21.37 7.51
C LEU A 411 5.42 -20.00 7.74
N LEU A 412 4.21 -19.82 7.20
CA LEU A 412 3.51 -18.53 7.26
C LEU A 412 2.77 -18.29 8.58
N LYS A 413 2.63 -19.32 9.44
CA LYS A 413 1.82 -19.29 10.67
C LYS A 413 0.42 -18.70 10.44
N LYS A 414 -0.12 -18.91 9.24
CA LYS A 414 -1.48 -18.57 8.88
C LYS A 414 -2.33 -19.83 8.98
N ALA A 415 -2.99 -20.02 10.12
CA ALA A 415 -3.80 -21.20 10.42
C ALA A 415 -5.05 -21.27 9.52
N LEU A 416 -4.85 -21.59 8.24
CA LEU A 416 -5.88 -21.63 7.20
C LEU A 416 -5.82 -22.98 6.46
N LYS A 417 -6.72 -23.90 6.79
CA LYS A 417 -6.85 -25.22 6.14
C LYS A 417 -7.55 -25.12 4.79
N ASN A 418 -7.26 -26.05 3.87
CA ASN A 418 -7.89 -26.11 2.55
C ASN A 418 -9.42 -26.19 2.64
N GLU A 419 -9.96 -26.94 3.58
CA GLU A 419 -11.41 -27.02 3.82
C GLU A 419 -12.02 -25.63 4.05
N LYS A 420 -11.39 -24.81 4.92
CA LYS A 420 -11.83 -23.43 5.21
C LYS A 420 -11.64 -22.49 4.02
N VAL A 421 -10.62 -22.73 3.20
CA VAL A 421 -10.43 -22.00 1.94
C VAL A 421 -11.64 -22.19 1.04
N PHE A 422 -12.01 -23.45 0.77
CA PHE A 422 -13.15 -23.75 -0.11
C PHE A 422 -14.48 -23.31 0.49
N GLU A 423 -14.68 -23.48 1.79
CA GLU A 423 -15.88 -23.00 2.50
C GLU A 423 -16.07 -21.49 2.33
N GLY A 424 -15.02 -20.70 2.62
CA GLY A 424 -15.06 -19.25 2.50
C GLY A 424 -15.40 -18.78 1.08
N PHE A 425 -14.79 -19.39 0.05
CA PHE A 425 -15.10 -19.01 -1.33
C PHE A 425 -16.49 -19.43 -1.79
N ARG A 426 -16.99 -20.59 -1.34
CA ARG A 426 -18.40 -20.99 -1.63
C ARG A 426 -19.39 -20.00 -1.01
N VAL A 427 -19.12 -19.54 0.21
CA VAL A 427 -19.97 -18.55 0.88
C VAL A 427 -19.92 -17.20 0.16
N LEU A 428 -18.73 -16.74 -0.26
CA LEU A 428 -18.61 -15.51 -1.05
C LEU A 428 -19.34 -15.62 -2.39
N ALA A 429 -19.22 -16.75 -3.08
CA ALA A 429 -19.94 -17.03 -4.33
C ALA A 429 -21.47 -17.02 -4.12
N LYS A 430 -21.97 -17.65 -3.05
CA LYS A 430 -23.40 -17.69 -2.68
C LYS A 430 -24.00 -16.30 -2.57
N TYR A 431 -23.29 -15.35 -1.96
CA TYR A 431 -23.77 -13.98 -1.76
C TYR A 431 -23.32 -13.01 -2.86
N ASN A 432 -22.70 -13.50 -3.92
CA ASN A 432 -22.18 -12.68 -5.02
C ASN A 432 -21.33 -11.49 -4.52
N ILE A 433 -20.41 -11.74 -3.59
CA ILE A 433 -19.38 -10.78 -3.17
C ILE A 433 -18.10 -11.14 -3.89
N ARG A 434 -17.56 -10.18 -4.66
CA ARG A 434 -16.36 -10.40 -5.47
C ARG A 434 -15.09 -10.40 -4.61
N PRO A 435 -14.31 -11.50 -4.50
CA PRO A 435 -13.04 -11.47 -3.81
C PRO A 435 -11.90 -11.00 -4.72
N THR A 436 -10.96 -10.27 -4.11
CA THR A 436 -9.58 -10.14 -4.58
C THR A 436 -8.73 -11.07 -3.74
N VAL A 437 -8.20 -12.11 -4.36
CA VAL A 437 -7.41 -13.16 -3.70
C VAL A 437 -5.94 -12.88 -3.91
N ASN A 438 -5.18 -12.77 -2.83
CA ASN A 438 -3.76 -12.50 -2.88
C ASN A 438 -2.97 -13.74 -2.47
N SER A 439 -2.01 -14.14 -3.30
CA SER A 439 -1.07 -15.23 -3.08
C SER A 439 0.35 -14.73 -3.29
N MET A 440 1.32 -15.44 -2.75
CA MET A 440 2.75 -15.15 -2.89
C MET A 440 3.47 -16.35 -3.49
N MET A 441 4.60 -16.09 -4.18
CA MET A 441 5.59 -17.07 -4.63
C MET A 441 7.00 -16.57 -4.35
N GLY A 442 7.97 -17.46 -4.36
CA GLY A 442 9.36 -17.13 -4.04
C GLY A 442 9.60 -17.04 -2.54
N LEU A 443 8.85 -17.78 -1.73
CA LEU A 443 9.06 -17.92 -0.28
C LEU A 443 10.40 -18.65 0.00
N PRO A 444 10.99 -18.48 1.21
CA PRO A 444 12.22 -19.19 1.56
C PRO A 444 12.07 -20.70 1.38
N ASP A 445 13.01 -21.31 0.65
CA ASP A 445 13.08 -22.75 0.28
C ASP A 445 11.96 -23.25 -0.63
N GLU A 446 11.07 -22.39 -1.11
CA GLU A 446 9.97 -22.79 -1.99
C GLU A 446 10.51 -23.39 -3.29
N THR A 447 9.88 -24.47 -3.73
CA THR A 447 10.19 -25.13 -5.00
C THR A 447 9.20 -24.74 -6.09
N ARG A 448 9.55 -25.04 -7.33
CA ARG A 448 8.65 -24.84 -8.46
C ARG A 448 7.33 -25.61 -8.30
N GLU A 449 7.39 -26.83 -7.79
CA GLU A 449 6.23 -27.68 -7.55
C GLU A 449 5.28 -27.05 -6.53
N GLU A 450 5.80 -26.45 -5.47
CA GLU A 450 5.00 -25.76 -4.44
C GLU A 450 4.33 -24.48 -5.00
N ILE A 451 5.01 -23.77 -5.91
CA ILE A 451 4.39 -22.64 -6.65
C ILE A 451 3.21 -23.16 -7.49
N PHE A 452 3.37 -24.32 -8.15
CA PHE A 452 2.28 -24.93 -8.91
C PHE A 452 1.12 -25.38 -8.03
N GLU A 453 1.33 -25.78 -6.78
CA GLU A 453 0.23 -26.00 -5.83
C GLU A 453 -0.57 -24.70 -5.60
N THR A 454 0.11 -23.56 -5.57
CA THR A 454 -0.55 -22.24 -5.45
C THR A 454 -1.35 -21.90 -6.71
N ILE A 455 -0.81 -22.17 -7.89
CA ILE A 455 -1.48 -21.99 -9.18
C ILE A 455 -2.73 -22.88 -9.27
N GLU A 456 -2.61 -24.15 -8.95
CA GLU A 456 -3.72 -25.12 -9.03
C GLU A 456 -4.83 -24.77 -8.02
N LEU A 457 -4.50 -24.38 -6.79
CA LEU A 457 -5.50 -23.95 -5.83
C LEU A 457 -6.26 -22.70 -6.32
N ASN A 458 -5.56 -21.74 -6.92
CA ASN A 458 -6.21 -20.57 -7.53
C ASN A 458 -7.10 -20.96 -8.73
N ARG A 459 -6.75 -22.01 -9.50
CA ARG A 459 -7.63 -22.54 -10.56
C ARG A 459 -8.93 -23.10 -9.99
N GLU A 460 -8.85 -23.88 -8.91
CA GLU A 460 -10.05 -24.42 -8.25
C GLU A 460 -10.93 -23.30 -7.66
N ILE A 461 -10.32 -22.30 -7.06
CA ILE A 461 -11.01 -21.10 -6.57
C ILE A 461 -11.72 -20.37 -7.72
N SER A 462 -11.07 -20.22 -8.87
CA SER A 462 -11.67 -19.59 -10.05
C SER A 462 -12.91 -20.32 -10.54
N LYS A 463 -12.92 -21.67 -10.51
CA LYS A 463 -14.10 -22.48 -10.84
C LYS A 463 -15.28 -22.24 -9.86
N ILE A 464 -14.99 -22.19 -8.56
CA ILE A 464 -16.01 -21.93 -7.52
C ILE A 464 -16.65 -20.55 -7.73
N LEU A 465 -15.83 -19.55 -8.04
CA LEU A 465 -16.23 -18.15 -8.19
C LEU A 465 -16.78 -17.81 -9.59
N LYS A 466 -16.74 -18.76 -10.52
CA LYS A 466 -17.26 -18.61 -11.91
C LYS A 466 -16.75 -17.33 -12.60
N GLY A 467 -15.48 -16.95 -12.37
CA GLY A 467 -14.87 -15.76 -12.95
C GLY A 467 -15.17 -14.44 -12.21
N ASN A 468 -16.04 -14.43 -11.19
CA ASN A 468 -16.31 -13.24 -10.38
C ASN A 468 -15.23 -13.01 -9.30
N HIS A 469 -14.00 -12.74 -9.72
CA HIS A 469 -12.86 -12.57 -8.82
C HIS A 469 -11.74 -11.75 -9.45
N ASN A 470 -10.78 -11.34 -8.63
CA ASN A 470 -9.40 -11.02 -9.02
C ASN A 470 -8.46 -12.01 -8.32
N LEU A 471 -7.54 -12.62 -9.05
CA LEU A 471 -6.51 -13.49 -8.50
C LEU A 471 -5.15 -12.84 -8.74
N ASN A 472 -4.44 -12.54 -7.66
CA ASN A 472 -3.11 -11.96 -7.70
C ASN A 472 -2.10 -12.95 -7.13
N VAL A 473 -0.98 -13.11 -7.80
CA VAL A 473 0.18 -13.83 -7.28
C VAL A 473 1.36 -12.88 -7.35
N PHE A 474 1.98 -12.62 -6.20
CA PHE A 474 3.08 -11.66 -6.07
C PHE A 474 4.37 -12.38 -5.71
N THR A 475 5.49 -11.84 -6.15
CA THR A 475 6.79 -12.25 -5.62
C THR A 475 6.91 -11.83 -4.16
N PHE A 476 7.35 -12.75 -3.31
CA PHE A 476 7.57 -12.49 -1.88
C PHE A 476 8.68 -11.45 -1.68
N VAL A 477 8.40 -10.49 -0.82
CA VAL A 477 9.36 -9.46 -0.38
C VAL A 477 9.56 -9.57 1.13
N PRO A 478 10.80 -9.80 1.59
CA PRO A 478 11.11 -9.93 3.01
C PRO A 478 11.18 -8.56 3.70
N PHE A 479 10.03 -8.00 4.12
CA PHE A 479 9.97 -6.69 4.78
C PHE A 479 10.65 -6.66 6.14
N SER A 480 11.23 -5.51 6.50
CA SER A 480 11.89 -5.28 7.79
C SER A 480 10.95 -5.54 8.97
N GLY A 481 11.49 -6.10 10.04
CA GLY A 481 10.74 -6.48 11.24
C GLY A 481 9.93 -7.78 11.10
N THR A 482 9.82 -8.38 9.90
CA THR A 482 9.11 -9.66 9.75
C THR A 482 10.00 -10.85 10.12
N HIS A 483 9.38 -11.88 10.70
CA HIS A 483 10.11 -13.11 11.04
C HIS A 483 10.73 -13.78 9.80
N LEU A 484 10.02 -13.77 8.65
CA LEU A 484 10.57 -14.36 7.44
C LEU A 484 11.79 -13.60 6.89
N ARG A 485 11.91 -12.28 7.11
CA ARG A 485 13.15 -11.57 6.78
C ARG A 485 14.33 -12.11 7.59
N THR A 486 14.14 -12.30 8.90
CA THR A 486 15.17 -12.88 9.76
C THR A 486 15.60 -14.24 9.24
N VAL A 487 14.64 -15.12 8.91
CA VAL A 487 14.94 -16.43 8.32
C VAL A 487 15.72 -16.32 7.01
N CYS A 488 15.35 -15.39 6.12
CA CYS A 488 16.07 -15.18 4.86
C CYS A 488 17.51 -14.70 5.06
N ILE A 489 17.74 -13.82 6.04
CA ILE A 489 19.08 -13.33 6.40
C ILE A 489 19.92 -14.46 7.01
N GLU A 490 19.38 -15.21 7.96
CA GLU A 490 20.06 -16.33 8.62
C GLU A 490 20.47 -17.43 7.62
N LYS A 491 19.66 -17.64 6.57
CA LYS A 491 19.96 -18.58 5.48
C LYS A 491 20.91 -18.02 4.42
N GLY A 492 21.27 -16.74 4.49
CA GLY A 492 22.10 -16.08 3.47
C GLY A 492 21.38 -15.87 2.14
N TYR A 493 20.03 -15.85 2.11
CA TYR A 493 19.26 -15.67 0.89
C TYR A 493 19.09 -14.21 0.50
N VAL A 494 19.28 -13.29 1.43
CA VAL A 494 19.22 -11.85 1.22
C VAL A 494 20.28 -11.14 2.08
N ASP A 495 20.93 -10.11 1.51
CA ASP A 495 21.80 -9.23 2.27
C ASP A 495 20.95 -8.40 3.25
N PRO A 496 21.32 -8.32 4.55
CA PRO A 496 20.63 -7.47 5.53
C PRO A 496 20.48 -6.00 5.10
N GLU A 497 21.49 -5.46 4.41
CA GLU A 497 21.55 -4.07 3.96
C GLU A 497 20.92 -3.84 2.58
N ALA A 498 20.54 -4.92 1.87
CA ALA A 498 19.93 -4.78 0.55
C ALA A 498 18.69 -3.88 0.59
N PRO A 499 18.59 -2.87 -0.28
CA PRO A 499 17.41 -2.02 -0.36
C PRO A 499 16.20 -2.85 -0.82
N ILE A 500 15.05 -2.63 -0.17
CA ILE A 500 13.82 -3.32 -0.57
C ILE A 500 13.28 -2.63 -1.83
N SER A 501 13.00 -3.43 -2.86
CA SER A 501 12.47 -2.94 -4.13
C SER A 501 11.12 -2.24 -3.95
N PHE A 502 10.93 -1.12 -4.63
CA PHE A 502 9.68 -0.38 -4.68
C PHE A 502 8.57 -1.14 -5.45
N SER A 503 8.93 -1.97 -6.41
CA SER A 503 7.98 -2.73 -7.21
C SER A 503 7.93 -4.19 -6.76
N PHE A 504 6.75 -4.66 -6.34
CA PHE A 504 6.47 -6.07 -6.05
C PHE A 504 6.54 -6.98 -7.29
N TYR A 505 6.77 -6.42 -8.47
CA TYR A 505 6.86 -7.11 -9.76
C TYR A 505 8.28 -7.12 -10.33
N LYS A 506 9.28 -6.79 -9.48
CA LYS A 506 10.68 -6.92 -9.86
C LYS A 506 11.18 -8.32 -9.51
N GLU A 507 12.36 -8.62 -10.00
CA GLU A 507 13.11 -9.83 -9.69
C GLU A 507 13.10 -10.13 -8.19
N SER A 508 12.94 -11.38 -7.80
CA SER A 508 12.98 -11.81 -6.40
C SER A 508 14.25 -11.29 -5.71
N MET A 509 14.12 -10.75 -4.51
CA MET A 509 15.27 -10.36 -3.69
C MET A 509 16.07 -11.57 -3.20
N LEU A 510 15.44 -12.76 -3.12
CA LEU A 510 16.05 -13.94 -2.55
C LEU A 510 16.91 -14.68 -3.58
N THR A 511 18.13 -15.05 -3.19
CA THR A 511 18.98 -16.01 -3.92
C THR A 511 18.91 -17.34 -3.19
N MET A 512 18.18 -18.28 -3.76
CA MET A 512 17.87 -19.57 -3.11
C MET A 512 18.37 -20.74 -3.96
N PRO A 513 18.75 -21.87 -3.35
CA PRO A 513 19.15 -23.08 -4.10
C PRO A 513 17.95 -23.83 -4.71
N SER A 514 16.72 -23.62 -4.20
CA SER A 514 15.51 -24.35 -4.59
C SER A 514 14.92 -23.87 -5.92
N ILE A 515 15.04 -22.59 -6.23
CA ILE A 515 14.52 -22.00 -7.46
C ILE A 515 15.28 -20.71 -7.80
N SER A 516 15.56 -20.48 -9.07
CA SER A 516 16.27 -19.29 -9.51
C SER A 516 15.37 -18.06 -9.59
N LYS A 517 15.95 -16.86 -9.46
CA LYS A 517 15.25 -15.59 -9.64
C LYS A 517 14.56 -15.47 -11.00
N LYS A 518 15.22 -15.96 -12.07
CA LYS A 518 14.65 -15.96 -13.43
C LYS A 518 13.41 -16.85 -13.53
N GLU A 519 13.41 -18.03 -12.88
CA GLU A 519 12.24 -18.89 -12.86
C GLU A 519 11.08 -18.25 -12.11
N ILE A 520 11.34 -17.62 -10.94
CA ILE A 520 10.32 -16.89 -10.18
C ILE A 520 9.72 -15.76 -11.06
N ALA A 521 10.57 -14.97 -11.73
CA ALA A 521 10.13 -13.89 -12.61
C ALA A 521 9.27 -14.42 -13.78
N GLY A 522 9.69 -15.52 -14.42
CA GLY A 522 8.93 -16.18 -15.48
C GLY A 522 7.57 -16.68 -15.00
N LEU A 523 7.53 -17.31 -13.82
CA LEU A 523 6.30 -17.81 -13.20
C LEU A 523 5.37 -16.67 -12.77
N GLU A 524 5.91 -15.59 -12.20
CA GLU A 524 5.13 -14.40 -11.81
C GLU A 524 4.46 -13.77 -13.05
N LYS A 525 5.22 -13.58 -14.13
CA LYS A 525 4.72 -13.09 -15.42
C LYS A 525 3.59 -13.97 -15.96
N THR A 526 3.72 -15.29 -15.87
CA THR A 526 2.82 -16.25 -16.52
C THR A 526 1.75 -16.85 -15.60
N ALA A 527 1.78 -16.60 -14.29
CA ALA A 527 0.79 -17.11 -13.34
C ALA A 527 -0.67 -16.85 -13.78
N PRO A 528 -1.05 -15.66 -14.29
CA PRO A 528 -2.39 -15.42 -14.79
C PRO A 528 -2.79 -16.33 -15.96
N LEU A 529 -1.84 -16.73 -16.81
CA LEU A 529 -2.04 -17.66 -17.91
C LEU A 529 -2.26 -19.08 -17.41
N TYR A 530 -1.39 -19.56 -16.53
CA TYR A 530 -1.52 -20.88 -15.89
C TYR A 530 -2.86 -21.02 -15.13
N ILE A 531 -3.30 -19.96 -14.47
CA ILE A 531 -4.57 -19.97 -13.72
C ILE A 531 -5.78 -19.90 -14.67
N GLY A 532 -5.72 -19.09 -15.72
CA GLY A 532 -6.89 -18.74 -16.54
C GLY A 532 -7.11 -19.62 -17.77
N LEU A 533 -6.04 -20.22 -18.34
CA LEU A 533 -6.11 -21.06 -19.53
C LEU A 533 -6.20 -22.55 -19.21
N ASP A 534 -6.61 -23.34 -20.18
CA ASP A 534 -6.68 -24.78 -20.05
C ASP A 534 -5.26 -25.39 -20.04
N LYS A 535 -5.11 -26.59 -19.42
CA LYS A 535 -3.81 -27.24 -19.32
C LYS A 535 -3.18 -27.61 -20.68
N SER A 536 -3.96 -27.70 -21.74
CA SER A 536 -3.46 -27.85 -23.11
C SER A 536 -2.54 -26.71 -23.58
N TYR A 537 -2.68 -25.51 -23.00
CA TYR A 537 -1.78 -24.36 -23.25
C TYR A 537 -0.50 -24.36 -22.40
N TRP A 538 -0.35 -25.27 -21.42
CA TRP A 538 0.80 -25.24 -20.51
C TRP A 538 2.15 -25.38 -21.20
N PRO A 539 2.32 -26.20 -22.26
CA PRO A 539 3.57 -26.20 -23.04
C PRO A 539 3.92 -24.82 -23.61
N ASP A 540 2.93 -24.12 -24.17
CA ASP A 540 3.13 -22.78 -24.72
C ASP A 540 3.39 -21.74 -23.61
N ILE A 541 2.70 -21.86 -22.46
CA ILE A 541 2.94 -20.99 -21.30
C ILE A 541 4.38 -21.20 -20.76
N LYS A 542 4.91 -22.42 -20.82
CA LYS A 542 6.30 -22.70 -20.44
C LYS A 542 7.31 -21.98 -21.34
N ILE A 543 6.99 -21.81 -22.64
CA ILE A 543 7.79 -20.99 -23.56
C ILE A 543 7.68 -19.52 -23.14
N ALA A 544 6.48 -19.06 -22.84
CA ALA A 544 6.21 -17.68 -22.41
C ALA A 544 6.90 -17.27 -21.09
N GLU A 545 7.38 -18.22 -20.25
CA GLU A 545 8.17 -17.92 -19.05
C GLU A 545 9.54 -17.31 -19.40
N LYS A 546 10.09 -17.64 -20.58
CA LYS A 546 11.41 -17.16 -20.99
C LYS A 546 11.43 -15.65 -21.17
N ASP A 547 12.59 -15.07 -20.90
CA ASP A 547 12.88 -13.64 -21.09
C ASP A 547 13.70 -13.45 -22.37
N ASP A 548 13.10 -13.86 -23.49
CA ASP A 548 13.61 -13.74 -24.86
C ASP A 548 12.45 -13.42 -25.83
N ASP A 549 12.78 -13.14 -27.09
CA ASP A 549 11.80 -12.73 -28.11
C ASP A 549 10.73 -13.81 -28.34
N GLU A 550 11.09 -15.10 -28.30
CA GLU A 550 10.15 -16.22 -28.41
C GLU A 550 9.16 -16.22 -27.25
N GLY A 551 9.68 -16.07 -26.02
CA GLY A 551 8.88 -16.02 -24.80
C GLY A 551 7.94 -14.82 -24.77
N HIS A 552 8.41 -13.64 -25.17
CA HIS A 552 7.58 -12.43 -25.25
C HIS A 552 6.46 -12.56 -26.27
N SER A 553 6.76 -13.01 -27.49
CA SER A 553 5.76 -13.23 -28.54
C SER A 553 4.71 -14.26 -28.13
N MET A 554 5.11 -15.36 -27.50
CA MET A 554 4.21 -16.37 -26.98
C MET A 554 3.32 -15.82 -25.85
N PHE A 555 3.90 -15.04 -24.93
CA PHE A 555 3.16 -14.41 -23.85
C PHE A 555 2.05 -13.48 -24.36
N GLU A 556 2.35 -12.63 -25.36
CA GLU A 556 1.36 -11.73 -25.97
C GLU A 556 0.20 -12.51 -26.60
N LYS A 557 0.51 -13.54 -27.39
CA LYS A 557 -0.49 -14.42 -28.01
C LYS A 557 -1.42 -15.04 -26.96
N LEU A 558 -0.86 -15.59 -25.89
CA LEU A 558 -1.63 -16.25 -24.84
C LEU A 558 -2.46 -15.25 -24.01
N MET A 559 -1.97 -14.03 -23.81
CA MET A 559 -2.72 -12.96 -23.16
C MET A 559 -3.95 -12.54 -23.95
N LEU A 560 -3.88 -12.54 -25.28
CA LEU A 560 -5.06 -12.31 -26.14
C LEU A 560 -6.11 -13.39 -25.94
N ILE A 561 -5.72 -14.65 -25.97
CA ILE A 561 -6.62 -15.80 -25.75
C ILE A 561 -7.27 -15.72 -24.35
N LEU A 562 -6.47 -15.40 -23.33
CA LEU A 562 -6.98 -15.24 -21.97
C LEU A 562 -7.99 -14.10 -21.86
N LYS A 563 -7.74 -12.99 -22.57
CA LYS A 563 -8.64 -11.85 -22.61
C LYS A 563 -9.98 -12.21 -23.24
N GLU A 564 -9.98 -12.82 -24.42
CA GLU A 564 -11.20 -13.27 -25.11
C GLU A 564 -12.02 -14.21 -24.25
N LYS A 565 -11.37 -15.17 -23.58
CA LYS A 565 -12.02 -16.08 -22.64
C LYS A 565 -12.68 -15.34 -21.47
N ARG A 566 -12.02 -14.32 -20.91
CA ARG A 566 -12.56 -13.52 -19.80
C ARG A 566 -13.73 -12.63 -20.25
N GLU A 567 -13.67 -12.06 -21.44
CA GLU A 567 -14.76 -11.27 -21.99
C GLU A 567 -16.01 -12.13 -22.23
N ALA A 568 -15.85 -13.32 -22.78
CA ALA A 568 -16.94 -14.28 -22.96
C ALA A 568 -17.56 -14.69 -21.59
N GLN A 569 -16.75 -14.97 -20.59
CA GLN A 569 -17.22 -15.28 -19.24
C GLN A 569 -17.95 -14.09 -18.59
N ALA A 570 -17.47 -12.87 -18.76
CA ALA A 570 -18.09 -11.67 -18.22
C ALA A 570 -19.45 -11.39 -18.86
N GLN A 571 -19.59 -11.61 -20.17
CA GLN A 571 -20.87 -11.52 -20.87
C GLN A 571 -21.87 -12.56 -20.36
N GLN A 572 -21.44 -13.80 -20.19
CA GLN A 572 -22.26 -14.88 -19.66
C GLN A 572 -22.72 -14.61 -18.23
N PHE A 573 -21.83 -14.05 -17.40
CA PHE A 573 -22.16 -13.65 -16.02
C PHE A 573 -23.14 -12.47 -15.98
N ALA A 574 -22.97 -11.48 -16.85
CA ALA A 574 -23.88 -10.33 -16.94
C ALA A 574 -25.30 -10.75 -17.34
N VAL A 575 -25.45 -11.71 -18.26
CA VAL A 575 -26.75 -12.29 -18.63
C VAL A 575 -27.40 -13.02 -17.45
N THR A 576 -26.64 -13.86 -16.74
CA THR A 576 -27.16 -14.62 -15.58
C THR A 576 -27.57 -13.69 -14.42
N VAL A 577 -26.81 -12.60 -14.19
CA VAL A 577 -27.13 -11.62 -13.13
C VAL A 577 -28.35 -10.77 -13.51
N HIS A 578 -28.60 -10.53 -14.79
CA HIS A 578 -29.80 -9.82 -15.24
C HIS A 578 -31.09 -10.62 -15.03
N GLU A 579 -31.03 -11.94 -15.16
CA GLU A 579 -32.18 -12.82 -14.90
C GLU A 579 -32.50 -12.93 -13.40
N ASP A 580 -31.48 -12.93 -12.52
CA ASP A 580 -31.66 -13.02 -11.05
C ASP A 580 -32.02 -11.67 -10.38
N HIS A 581 -31.80 -10.52 -11.05
CA HIS A 581 -31.93 -9.17 -10.45
C HIS A 581 -33.18 -8.38 -10.88
N LEU A 582 -34.13 -8.97 -11.59
CA LEU A 582 -35.45 -8.35 -11.78
C LEU A 582 -36.25 -8.17 -10.47
N ALA A 583 -35.73 -8.62 -9.32
CA ALA A 583 -36.38 -8.54 -8.01
C ALA A 583 -35.75 -7.57 -7.00
N SER A 584 -34.70 -6.81 -7.35
CA SER A 584 -34.13 -5.80 -6.44
C SER A 584 -33.91 -4.47 -7.15
N PRO A 585 -34.38 -3.34 -6.59
CA PRO A 585 -34.22 -2.04 -7.22
C PRO A 585 -32.72 -1.69 -7.33
N MET A 586 -32.22 -1.64 -8.55
CA MET A 586 -30.92 -1.04 -8.81
C MET A 586 -30.94 0.41 -8.35
N VAL A 587 -30.08 0.78 -7.40
CA VAL A 587 -29.83 2.17 -7.05
C VAL A 587 -29.28 2.85 -8.31
N ASN A 588 -30.07 3.75 -8.86
CA ASN A 588 -29.78 4.43 -10.11
C ASN A 588 -28.71 5.50 -9.85
N PHE A 589 -27.45 5.22 -10.22
CA PHE A 589 -26.30 6.14 -10.06
C PHE A 589 -26.30 7.31 -11.06
N GLY A 590 -27.40 7.54 -11.78
CA GLY A 590 -27.55 8.53 -12.86
C GLY A 590 -28.39 9.76 -12.52
N GLY A 591 -28.62 10.09 -11.26
CA GLY A 591 -29.34 11.30 -10.88
C GLY A 591 -28.36 12.47 -10.63
N LYS A 592 -28.40 13.51 -11.46
CA LYS A 592 -27.93 14.85 -11.05
C LYS A 592 -28.74 15.25 -9.81
N GLN A 593 -28.17 15.07 -8.64
CA GLN A 593 -28.68 15.73 -7.45
C GLN A 593 -27.94 17.06 -7.32
N ASP A 594 -28.63 18.13 -7.68
CA ASP A 594 -28.25 19.50 -7.34
C ASP A 594 -28.30 19.65 -5.82
N TYR A 595 -27.15 19.62 -5.21
CA TYR A 595 -27.00 20.03 -3.80
C TYR A 595 -26.84 21.55 -3.76
N LYS A 596 -27.91 22.25 -3.38
CA LYS A 596 -27.85 23.63 -2.92
C LYS A 596 -27.30 23.65 -1.50
#